data_b27220ea1efd670ab201a9aa5670e678
#
_entry.id   b27220ea1efd670ab201a9aa5670e678
#
_cell.length_a   1.000
_cell.length_b   1.000
_cell.length_c   1.000
_cell.angle_alpha   90.00
_cell.angle_beta   90.00
_cell.angle_gamma   90.00
#
_symmetry.space_group_name_H-M   'P 1'
#
loop_
_entity.id
_entity.type
_entity.pdbx_description
1 polymer ?
#
loop_
_entity_poly.entity_id
_entity_poly.type
_entity_poly.pdbx_seq_one_letter_code
_entity_poly.pdbx_strand_id
1 'polypeptide(L)'
;MLLEADVCKMLVSGDPWACWQGFQLPVSEEYVCIWTPLGTKKHWKPNYWKPDFFYADHSTLTYLWPDEWFAIHINYAPDGSFSYGYCDVTLPTPAYTSRTREIVYTDLYIDVVIREDYSVFTKDQEVYERAALRYPIVEESRQKSFEVLDWMEAHAKNWSGPFAVMPRRLPRTDWEGLSVAEIRESMRQAIA
;
A
#
# COMPACT_ATOMS: atom_id res chain seq x y z
N MET A 1 -14.08 -3.87 17.65
CA MET A 1 -13.13 -4.91 17.22
C MET A 1 -12.74 -4.56 15.78
N LEU A 2 -11.46 -4.50 15.48
CA LEU A 2 -10.99 -4.28 14.11
C LEU A 2 -11.41 -5.44 13.22
N LEU A 3 -11.70 -5.19 11.96
CA LEU A 3 -11.98 -6.22 10.99
C LEU A 3 -10.66 -6.74 10.42
N GLU A 4 -10.42 -8.03 10.57
CA GLU A 4 -9.32 -8.71 9.90
C GLU A 4 -9.53 -8.69 8.38
N ALA A 5 -8.43 -8.48 7.65
CA ALA A 5 -8.41 -8.46 6.20
C ALA A 5 -7.28 -9.36 5.68
N ASP A 6 -7.62 -10.21 4.73
CA ASP A 6 -6.66 -10.98 3.93
C ASP A 6 -6.30 -10.14 2.70
N VAL A 7 -5.06 -9.69 2.63
CA VAL A 7 -4.57 -8.79 1.57
C VAL A 7 -3.68 -9.57 0.63
N CYS A 8 -3.96 -9.49 -0.66
CA CYS A 8 -3.12 -10.09 -1.71
C CYS A 8 -2.78 -9.06 -2.79
N LYS A 9 -1.48 -8.81 -2.95
CA LYS A 9 -0.89 -8.13 -4.10
C LYS A 9 -0.70 -9.17 -5.21
N MET A 10 -1.39 -8.99 -6.32
CA MET A 10 -1.34 -9.88 -7.48
C MET A 10 -0.45 -9.30 -8.57
N LEU A 11 0.17 -10.14 -9.36
CA LEU A 11 0.77 -9.77 -10.63
C LEU A 11 -0.27 -9.89 -11.76
N VAL A 12 -0.07 -9.19 -12.86
CA VAL A 12 -0.91 -9.32 -14.06
C VAL A 12 -0.90 -10.74 -14.68
N SER A 13 0.05 -11.58 -14.29
CA SER A 13 0.05 -13.02 -14.65
C SER A 13 -1.05 -13.82 -13.93
N GLY A 14 -1.75 -13.22 -12.97
CA GLY A 14 -2.70 -13.90 -12.09
C GLY A 14 -2.04 -14.60 -10.89
N ASP A 15 -0.72 -14.54 -10.76
CA ASP A 15 -0.01 -15.09 -9.60
C ASP A 15 0.00 -14.11 -8.44
N PRO A 16 -0.11 -14.56 -7.18
CA PRO A 16 0.11 -13.69 -6.03
C PRO A 16 1.59 -13.31 -5.94
N TRP A 17 1.88 -12.00 -5.84
CA TRP A 17 3.22 -11.53 -5.50
C TRP A 17 3.49 -11.73 -4.01
N ALA A 18 2.57 -11.22 -3.17
CA ALA A 18 2.61 -11.42 -1.73
C ALA A 18 1.20 -11.38 -1.15
N CYS A 19 0.94 -12.22 -0.14
CA CYS A 19 -0.30 -12.21 0.63
C CYS A 19 0.00 -12.15 2.13
N TRP A 20 -0.81 -11.42 2.89
CA TRP A 20 -0.67 -11.26 4.33
C TRP A 20 -2.00 -10.93 5.00
N GLN A 21 -2.05 -11.05 6.31
CA GLN A 21 -3.18 -10.58 7.12
C GLN A 21 -2.90 -9.20 7.69
N GLY A 22 -3.92 -8.38 7.74
CA GLY A 22 -3.92 -7.07 8.35
C GLY A 22 -5.26 -6.74 9.00
N PHE A 23 -5.42 -5.51 9.43
CA PHE A 23 -6.65 -5.05 10.09
C PHE A 23 -7.14 -3.77 9.41
N GLN A 24 -8.42 -3.73 9.04
CA GLN A 24 -9.01 -2.49 8.53
C GLN A 24 -9.17 -1.46 9.65
N LEU A 25 -8.59 -0.28 9.41
CA LEU A 25 -8.82 0.89 10.25
C LEU A 25 -10.01 1.69 9.70
N PRO A 26 -11.06 1.93 10.48
CA PRO A 26 -12.28 2.59 10.04
C PRO A 26 -12.12 4.12 9.99
N VAL A 27 -11.11 4.61 9.27
CA VAL A 27 -10.69 6.03 9.26
C VAL A 27 -11.43 6.87 8.22
N SER A 28 -11.85 6.28 7.10
CA SER A 28 -12.56 6.94 6.00
C SER A 28 -13.59 6.02 5.36
N GLU A 29 -14.51 6.63 4.58
CA GLU A 29 -15.41 5.91 3.66
C GLU A 29 -14.95 6.07 2.20
N GLU A 30 -13.99 6.97 1.92
CA GLU A 30 -13.46 7.24 0.59
C GLU A 30 -12.34 6.28 0.19
N TYR A 31 -11.64 5.69 1.16
CA TYR A 31 -10.55 4.75 0.95
C TYR A 31 -10.51 3.69 2.05
N VAL A 32 -9.93 2.56 1.72
CA VAL A 32 -9.60 1.51 2.69
C VAL A 32 -8.20 1.78 3.25
N CYS A 33 -8.08 1.73 4.57
CA CYS A 33 -6.80 1.79 5.27
C CYS A 33 -6.59 0.47 6.01
N ILE A 34 -5.50 -0.24 5.69
CA ILE A 34 -5.12 -1.50 6.32
C ILE A 34 -3.89 -1.29 7.17
N TRP A 35 -4.00 -1.59 8.45
CA TRP A 35 -2.85 -1.71 9.34
C TRP A 35 -2.29 -3.13 9.29
N THR A 36 -1.01 -3.24 9.00
CA THR A 36 -0.23 -4.48 9.08
C THR A 36 0.77 -4.32 10.23
N PRO A 37 0.62 -5.04 11.34
CA PRO A 37 1.54 -4.96 12.47
C PRO A 37 2.96 -5.39 12.13
N LEU A 38 3.93 -4.84 12.85
CA LEU A 38 5.28 -5.40 12.93
C LEU A 38 5.22 -6.89 13.30
N GLY A 39 6.02 -7.72 12.64
CA GLY A 39 6.04 -9.17 12.88
C GLY A 39 4.96 -9.96 12.14
N THR A 40 4.11 -9.30 11.35
CA THR A 40 3.13 -10.02 10.50
C THR A 40 3.86 -10.92 9.50
N LYS A 41 3.44 -12.18 9.43
CA LYS A 41 3.93 -13.12 8.43
C LYS A 41 3.34 -12.79 7.06
N LYS A 42 4.23 -12.54 6.08
CA LYS A 42 3.86 -12.32 4.69
C LYS A 42 4.35 -13.48 3.84
N HIS A 43 3.50 -13.99 2.95
CA HIS A 43 3.82 -15.06 2.01
C HIS A 43 4.14 -14.50 0.65
N TRP A 44 5.29 -14.87 0.09
CA TRP A 44 5.70 -14.54 -1.27
C TRP A 44 5.19 -15.54 -2.30
N LYS A 45 5.26 -15.17 -3.55
CA LYS A 45 5.06 -16.08 -4.67
C LYS A 45 5.98 -17.31 -4.52
N PRO A 46 5.44 -18.54 -4.59
CA PRO A 46 6.24 -19.76 -4.59
C PRO A 46 7.37 -19.68 -5.62
N ASN A 47 8.58 -20.07 -5.23
CA ASN A 47 9.81 -20.09 -6.04
C ASN A 47 10.41 -18.71 -6.41
N TYR A 48 9.85 -17.58 -5.97
CA TYR A 48 10.45 -16.28 -6.22
C TYR A 48 11.56 -15.96 -5.20
N TRP A 49 11.31 -16.28 -3.94
CA TRP A 49 12.25 -16.13 -2.83
C TRP A 49 12.27 -17.39 -1.97
N LYS A 50 13.39 -17.66 -1.33
CA LYS A 50 13.49 -18.67 -0.26
C LYS A 50 14.01 -17.96 1.00
N PRO A 51 13.31 -18.05 2.12
CA PRO A 51 12.05 -18.77 2.35
C PRO A 51 10.86 -18.16 1.59
N ASP A 52 9.79 -18.94 1.41
CA ASP A 52 8.52 -18.53 0.78
C ASP A 52 7.66 -17.58 1.63
N PHE A 53 8.21 -17.15 2.75
CA PHE A 53 7.61 -16.15 3.64
C PHE A 53 8.70 -15.31 4.32
N PHE A 54 8.28 -14.16 4.87
CA PHE A 54 9.08 -13.32 5.77
C PHE A 54 8.19 -12.70 6.83
N TYR A 55 8.80 -12.22 7.90
CA TYR A 55 8.11 -11.42 8.91
C TYR A 55 8.33 -9.94 8.64
N ALA A 56 7.25 -9.14 8.68
CA ALA A 56 7.34 -7.71 8.50
C ALA A 56 8.24 -7.08 9.58
N ASP A 57 9.24 -6.33 9.15
CA ASP A 57 10.17 -5.59 10.02
C ASP A 57 9.71 -4.16 10.33
N HIS A 58 8.55 -3.78 9.77
CA HIS A 58 7.89 -2.49 9.94
C HIS A 58 6.40 -2.70 10.20
N SER A 59 5.78 -1.74 10.89
CA SER A 59 4.33 -1.58 10.85
C SER A 59 3.97 -0.84 9.55
N THR A 60 2.96 -1.29 8.83
CA THR A 60 2.57 -0.70 7.54
C THR A 60 1.13 -0.20 7.58
N LEU A 61 0.88 0.99 7.07
CA LEU A 61 -0.45 1.43 6.66
C LEU A 61 -0.55 1.35 5.14
N THR A 62 -1.46 0.52 4.65
CA THR A 62 -1.78 0.39 3.22
C THR A 62 -3.06 1.13 2.92
N TYR A 63 -3.02 2.00 1.94
CA TYR A 63 -4.15 2.82 1.50
C TYR A 63 -4.55 2.43 0.08
N LEU A 64 -5.84 2.19 -0.13
CA LEU A 64 -6.44 1.80 -1.40
C LEU A 64 -7.68 2.66 -1.65
N TRP A 65 -7.71 3.40 -2.76
CA TRP A 65 -8.88 4.16 -3.21
C TRP A 65 -9.63 3.36 -4.28
N PRO A 66 -10.97 3.30 -4.21
CA PRO A 66 -11.77 2.70 -5.27
C PRO A 66 -11.49 3.36 -6.63
N ASP A 67 -11.45 2.54 -7.67
CA ASP A 67 -11.28 2.96 -9.08
C ASP A 67 -9.98 3.72 -9.40
N GLU A 68 -9.07 3.86 -8.43
CA GLU A 68 -7.77 4.49 -8.63
C GLU A 68 -6.70 3.49 -9.08
N TRP A 69 -5.70 4.00 -9.78
CA TRP A 69 -4.62 3.23 -10.39
C TRP A 69 -3.39 3.13 -9.50
N PHE A 70 -3.54 3.22 -8.20
CA PHE A 70 -2.43 3.15 -7.26
C PHE A 70 -2.83 2.56 -5.90
N ALA A 71 -1.84 1.98 -5.24
CA ALA A 71 -1.88 1.62 -3.82
C ALA A 71 -0.70 2.28 -3.11
N ILE A 72 -0.89 2.79 -1.89
CA ILE A 72 0.16 3.45 -1.14
C ILE A 72 0.41 2.70 0.17
N HIS A 73 1.67 2.37 0.42
CA HIS A 73 2.15 1.68 1.62
C HIS A 73 3.12 2.59 2.38
N ILE A 74 2.73 3.03 3.56
CA ILE A 74 3.60 3.81 4.45
C ILE A 74 4.12 2.89 5.53
N ASN A 75 5.43 2.76 5.60
CA ASN A 75 6.12 1.88 6.52
C ASN A 75 6.73 2.68 7.67
N TYR A 76 6.52 2.19 8.88
CA TYR A 76 6.95 2.83 10.11
C TYR A 76 7.88 1.92 10.90
N ALA A 77 8.98 2.49 11.37
CA ALA A 77 9.90 1.82 12.28
C ALA A 77 9.20 1.42 13.60
N PRO A 78 9.81 0.55 14.43
CA PRO A 78 9.20 0.09 15.69
C PRO A 78 8.83 1.21 16.67
N ASP A 79 9.50 2.37 16.60
CA ASP A 79 9.21 3.55 17.41
C ASP A 79 8.08 4.44 16.82
N GLY A 80 7.50 4.02 15.70
CA GLY A 80 6.44 4.73 14.98
C GLY A 80 6.93 5.84 14.04
N SER A 81 8.24 6.09 13.91
CA SER A 81 8.74 7.06 12.94
C SER A 81 8.55 6.57 11.51
N PHE A 82 8.35 7.50 10.56
CA PHE A 82 8.33 7.17 9.13
C PHE A 82 9.66 6.54 8.74
N SER A 83 9.61 5.44 8.01
CA SER A 83 10.78 4.74 7.50
C SER A 83 10.90 4.87 5.99
N TYR A 84 9.88 4.44 5.27
CA TYR A 84 9.80 4.62 3.82
C TYR A 84 8.34 4.47 3.33
N GLY A 85 8.06 5.05 2.16
CA GLY A 85 6.81 4.84 1.43
C GLY A 85 7.03 4.02 0.17
N TYR A 86 6.06 3.21 -0.18
CA TYR A 86 6.01 2.44 -1.42
C TYR A 86 4.66 2.67 -2.08
N CYS A 87 4.68 3.16 -3.32
CA CYS A 87 3.47 3.49 -4.04
C CYS A 87 3.45 2.68 -5.32
N ASP A 88 2.68 1.61 -5.33
CA ASP A 88 2.50 0.74 -6.48
C ASP A 88 1.57 1.42 -7.51
N VAL A 89 1.95 1.42 -8.77
CA VAL A 89 0.98 1.62 -9.87
C VAL A 89 0.22 0.31 -10.06
N THR A 90 -1.11 0.38 -10.03
CA THR A 90 -1.98 -0.81 -10.06
C THR A 90 -3.02 -0.69 -11.16
N LEU A 91 -3.65 -1.80 -11.53
CA LEU A 91 -4.95 -1.73 -12.18
C LEU A 91 -5.96 -1.12 -11.21
N PRO A 92 -7.06 -0.50 -11.73
CA PRO A 92 -8.09 0.07 -10.87
C PRO A 92 -8.55 -0.91 -9.81
N THR A 93 -8.49 -0.48 -8.57
CA THR A 93 -8.87 -1.30 -7.43
C THR A 93 -10.40 -1.32 -7.30
N PRO A 94 -11.04 -2.48 -7.13
CA PRO A 94 -12.48 -2.54 -6.89
C PRO A 94 -12.90 -1.73 -5.66
N ALA A 95 -14.13 -1.26 -5.64
CA ALA A 95 -14.71 -0.63 -4.47
C ALA A 95 -14.81 -1.64 -3.31
N TYR A 96 -14.00 -1.45 -2.29
CA TYR A 96 -14.06 -2.21 -1.06
C TYR A 96 -14.95 -1.50 -0.05
N THR A 97 -15.71 -2.27 0.71
CA THR A 97 -16.46 -1.74 1.85
C THR A 97 -15.69 -1.97 3.14
N SER A 98 -16.05 -1.25 4.19
CA SER A 98 -15.52 -1.47 5.54
C SER A 98 -15.80 -2.88 6.13
N ARG A 99 -16.49 -3.74 5.36
CA ARG A 99 -16.80 -5.13 5.72
C ARG A 99 -16.14 -6.16 4.81
N THR A 100 -15.41 -5.72 3.79
CA THR A 100 -14.71 -6.61 2.86
C THR A 100 -13.50 -7.21 3.57
N ARG A 101 -13.45 -8.53 3.71
CA ARG A 101 -12.33 -9.23 4.33
C ARG A 101 -11.21 -9.54 3.34
N GLU A 102 -11.55 -9.82 2.10
CA GLU A 102 -10.60 -10.16 1.06
C GLU A 102 -10.30 -8.92 0.21
N ILE A 103 -9.06 -8.50 0.22
CA ILE A 103 -8.57 -7.30 -0.49
C ILE A 103 -7.51 -7.76 -1.49
N VAL A 104 -7.82 -7.60 -2.77
CA VAL A 104 -6.96 -8.02 -3.87
C VAL A 104 -6.73 -6.84 -4.80
N TYR A 105 -5.47 -6.51 -5.07
CA TYR A 105 -5.11 -5.50 -6.06
C TYR A 105 -4.01 -6.02 -6.98
N THR A 106 -3.95 -5.50 -8.21
CA THR A 106 -3.05 -5.99 -9.25
C THR A 106 -1.98 -4.95 -9.56
N ASP A 107 -0.74 -5.31 -9.31
CA ASP A 107 0.46 -4.53 -9.53
C ASP A 107 0.86 -4.50 -11.01
N LEU A 108 1.26 -3.33 -11.51
CA LEU A 108 1.75 -3.08 -12.86
C LEU A 108 3.28 -3.00 -12.96
N TYR A 109 4.01 -3.45 -11.94
CA TYR A 109 5.48 -3.57 -11.90
C TYR A 109 6.28 -2.26 -11.88
N ILE A 110 5.68 -1.12 -11.68
CA ILE A 110 6.39 0.15 -11.58
C ILE A 110 5.92 0.91 -10.34
N ASP A 111 6.86 1.45 -9.60
CA ASP A 111 6.61 2.00 -8.28
C ASP A 111 7.25 3.37 -8.08
N VAL A 112 6.66 4.18 -7.22
CA VAL A 112 7.30 5.35 -6.60
C VAL A 112 7.74 4.97 -5.19
N VAL A 113 9.00 5.23 -4.87
CA VAL A 113 9.57 5.00 -3.53
C VAL A 113 9.89 6.32 -2.86
N ILE A 114 9.48 6.45 -1.60
CA ILE A 114 9.78 7.59 -0.73
C ILE A 114 10.73 7.10 0.35
N ARG A 115 11.93 7.67 0.42
CA ARG A 115 12.92 7.32 1.46
C ARG A 115 12.62 8.03 2.78
N GLU A 116 13.33 7.63 3.82
CA GLU A 116 13.26 8.22 5.16
C GLU A 116 13.51 9.74 5.18
N ASP A 117 14.38 10.23 4.29
CA ASP A 117 14.66 11.65 4.10
C ASP A 117 13.63 12.38 3.21
N TYR A 118 12.52 11.70 2.88
CA TYR A 118 11.48 12.16 1.96
C TYR A 118 11.94 12.38 0.52
N SER A 119 13.11 11.95 0.13
CA SER A 119 13.48 11.90 -1.29
C SER A 119 12.64 10.85 -2.03
N VAL A 120 12.27 11.16 -3.27
CA VAL A 120 11.35 10.35 -4.08
C VAL A 120 12.02 9.92 -5.36
N PHE A 121 11.84 8.66 -5.76
CA PHE A 121 12.35 8.13 -7.03
C PHE A 121 11.46 7.01 -7.58
N THR A 122 11.49 6.84 -8.88
CA THR A 122 10.83 5.73 -9.59
C THR A 122 11.70 4.47 -9.51
N LYS A 123 11.05 3.34 -9.32
CA LYS A 123 11.67 2.01 -9.23
C LYS A 123 11.05 1.04 -10.23
N ASP A 124 11.86 0.04 -10.61
CA ASP A 124 11.43 -1.12 -11.43
C ASP A 124 10.97 -0.80 -12.86
N GLN A 125 11.36 0.35 -13.43
CA GLN A 125 11.02 0.73 -14.81
C GLN A 125 11.43 -0.34 -15.84
N GLU A 126 12.60 -0.96 -15.68
CA GLU A 126 13.03 -2.05 -16.57
C GLU A 126 12.17 -3.32 -16.42
N VAL A 127 11.62 -3.55 -15.21
CA VAL A 127 10.69 -4.66 -14.97
C VAL A 127 9.38 -4.41 -15.69
N TYR A 128 8.88 -3.15 -15.61
CA TYR A 128 7.69 -2.70 -16.34
C TYR A 128 7.86 -2.91 -17.85
N GLU A 129 8.97 -2.48 -18.45
CA GLU A 129 9.22 -2.62 -19.88
C GLU A 129 9.22 -4.09 -20.31
N ARG A 130 9.84 -4.98 -19.54
CA ARG A 130 9.79 -6.42 -19.81
C ARG A 130 8.38 -7.00 -19.65
N ALA A 131 7.61 -6.52 -18.70
CA ALA A 131 6.22 -6.95 -18.50
C ALA A 131 5.31 -6.48 -19.64
N ALA A 132 5.50 -5.26 -20.13
CA ALA A 132 4.77 -4.71 -21.28
C ALA A 132 4.95 -5.53 -22.55
N LEU A 133 6.16 -6.06 -22.80
CA LEU A 133 6.41 -6.97 -23.91
C LEU A 133 5.70 -8.34 -23.78
N ARG A 134 5.33 -8.73 -22.57
CA ARG A 134 4.76 -10.04 -22.27
C ARG A 134 3.25 -10.02 -22.04
N TYR A 135 2.76 -8.96 -21.44
CA TYR A 135 1.37 -8.84 -21.01
C TYR A 135 0.69 -7.64 -21.68
N PRO A 136 -0.23 -7.88 -22.64
CA PRO A 136 -0.90 -6.80 -23.38
C PRO A 136 -1.53 -5.73 -22.47
N ILE A 137 -2.13 -6.12 -21.34
CA ILE A 137 -2.75 -5.18 -20.40
C ILE A 137 -1.75 -4.17 -19.83
N VAL A 138 -0.47 -4.53 -19.64
CA VAL A 138 0.57 -3.62 -19.17
C VAL A 138 0.89 -2.59 -20.25
N GLU A 139 1.02 -3.03 -21.52
CA GLU A 139 1.25 -2.13 -22.65
C GLU A 139 0.04 -1.21 -22.92
N GLU A 140 -1.16 -1.75 -22.89
CA GLU A 140 -2.41 -0.97 -23.04
C GLU A 140 -2.57 0.08 -21.93
N SER A 141 -2.08 -0.20 -20.72
CA SER A 141 -2.10 0.71 -19.58
C SER A 141 -0.93 1.71 -19.57
N ARG A 142 0.03 1.63 -20.48
CA ARG A 142 1.28 2.39 -20.45
C ARG A 142 1.08 3.88 -20.20
N GLN A 143 0.28 4.53 -21.02
CA GLN A 143 0.05 5.98 -20.88
C GLN A 143 -0.47 6.31 -19.48
N LYS A 144 -1.49 5.58 -19.03
CA LYS A 144 -2.11 5.81 -17.73
C LYS A 144 -1.15 5.52 -16.58
N SER A 145 -0.33 4.47 -16.69
CA SER A 145 0.67 4.12 -15.68
C SER A 145 1.68 5.24 -15.46
N PHE A 146 2.20 5.83 -16.53
CA PHE A 146 3.16 6.94 -16.42
C PHE A 146 2.51 8.25 -15.96
N GLU A 147 1.28 8.56 -16.37
CA GLU A 147 0.51 9.70 -15.84
C GLU A 147 0.32 9.57 -14.31
N VAL A 148 -0.03 8.38 -13.83
CA VAL A 148 -0.21 8.10 -12.39
C VAL A 148 1.13 8.16 -11.66
N LEU A 149 2.20 7.63 -12.26
CA LEU A 149 3.54 7.67 -11.70
C LEU A 149 4.02 9.11 -11.46
N ASP A 150 3.94 9.96 -12.50
CA ASP A 150 4.33 11.38 -12.45
C ASP A 150 3.49 12.14 -11.41
N TRP A 151 2.19 11.84 -11.37
CA TRP A 151 1.27 12.44 -10.41
C TRP A 151 1.62 12.02 -8.97
N MET A 152 1.89 10.72 -8.73
CA MET A 152 2.29 10.24 -7.41
C MET A 152 3.63 10.85 -6.96
N GLU A 153 4.63 10.94 -7.85
CA GLU A 153 5.90 11.59 -7.52
C GLU A 153 5.72 13.05 -7.09
N ALA A 154 4.91 13.80 -7.82
CA ALA A 154 4.66 15.21 -7.51
C ALA A 154 3.98 15.38 -6.15
N HIS A 155 2.99 14.52 -5.85
CA HIS A 155 2.26 14.57 -4.58
C HIS A 155 3.10 14.05 -3.41
N ALA A 156 3.89 12.98 -3.60
CA ALA A 156 4.79 12.43 -2.59
C ALA A 156 5.84 13.45 -2.13
N LYS A 157 6.48 14.17 -3.08
CA LYS A 157 7.47 15.22 -2.80
C LYS A 157 6.92 16.33 -1.90
N ASN A 158 5.64 16.66 -2.05
CA ASN A 158 4.98 17.74 -1.32
C ASN A 158 4.11 17.24 -0.15
N TRP A 159 4.03 15.93 0.07
CA TRP A 159 3.13 15.28 1.03
C TRP A 159 1.70 15.79 0.90
N SER A 160 1.19 15.84 -0.32
CA SER A 160 -0.11 16.43 -0.70
C SER A 160 -1.00 15.40 -1.39
N GLY A 161 -2.21 15.78 -1.80
CA GLY A 161 -3.16 14.86 -2.42
C GLY A 161 -3.44 13.66 -1.52
N PRO A 162 -3.27 12.39 -2.00
CA PRO A 162 -3.53 11.20 -1.19
C PRO A 162 -2.59 11.09 0.03
N PHE A 163 -1.39 11.69 -0.01
CA PHE A 163 -0.45 11.67 1.12
C PHE A 163 -0.87 12.58 2.27
N ALA A 164 -1.74 13.56 2.03
CA ALA A 164 -2.21 14.49 3.08
C ALA A 164 -3.00 13.78 4.21
N VAL A 165 -3.56 12.60 3.94
CA VAL A 165 -4.27 11.80 4.96
C VAL A 165 -3.37 10.76 5.65
N MET A 166 -2.06 10.75 5.37
CA MET A 166 -1.11 9.78 5.89
C MET A 166 -0.24 10.41 6.98
N PRO A 167 -0.23 9.85 8.20
CA PRO A 167 0.60 10.38 9.26
C PRO A 167 2.10 10.20 8.94
N ARG A 168 2.91 11.23 9.21
CA ARG A 168 4.38 11.13 9.13
C ARG A 168 4.98 10.39 10.31
N ARG A 169 4.20 10.17 11.35
CA ARG A 169 4.52 9.33 12.49
C ARG A 169 3.28 8.53 12.85
N LEU A 170 3.43 7.22 12.99
CA LEU A 170 2.34 6.37 13.44
C LEU A 170 1.94 6.78 14.87
N PRO A 171 0.68 7.18 15.11
CA PRO A 171 0.30 7.72 16.41
C PRO A 171 0.38 6.68 17.53
N ARG A 172 0.30 5.41 17.15
CA ARG A 172 0.44 4.26 18.05
C ARG A 172 0.73 2.98 17.26
N THR A 173 1.38 2.04 17.90
CA THR A 173 1.76 0.74 17.31
C THR A 173 0.77 -0.38 17.61
N ASP A 174 -0.24 -0.10 18.44
CA ASP A 174 -1.30 -1.04 18.80
C ASP A 174 -2.67 -0.35 18.72
N TRP A 175 -3.59 -0.97 17.99
CA TRP A 175 -4.94 -0.48 17.74
C TRP A 175 -6.01 -1.42 18.34
N GLU A 176 -5.60 -2.51 18.99
CA GLU A 176 -6.53 -3.47 19.57
C GLU A 176 -7.33 -2.83 20.70
N GLY A 177 -8.58 -3.24 20.82
CA GLY A 177 -9.48 -2.78 21.86
C GLY A 177 -10.01 -1.35 21.72
N LEU A 178 -9.56 -0.59 20.73
CA LEU A 178 -10.04 0.77 20.50
C LEU A 178 -11.40 0.80 19.82
N SER A 179 -12.20 1.79 20.18
CA SER A 179 -13.40 2.16 19.45
C SER A 179 -13.06 2.85 18.13
N VAL A 180 -14.01 2.85 17.18
CA VAL A 180 -13.91 3.59 15.91
C VAL A 180 -13.59 5.07 16.13
N ALA A 181 -14.19 5.68 17.14
CA ALA A 181 -13.98 7.10 17.47
C ALA A 181 -12.54 7.38 17.93
N GLU A 182 -11.98 6.52 18.77
CA GLU A 182 -10.59 6.65 19.25
C GLU A 182 -9.59 6.45 18.12
N ILE A 183 -9.84 5.51 17.20
CA ILE A 183 -8.99 5.30 16.02
C ILE A 183 -9.00 6.53 15.12
N ARG A 184 -10.18 7.05 14.77
CA ARG A 184 -10.33 8.25 13.94
C ARG A 184 -9.68 9.46 14.57
N GLU A 185 -9.83 9.65 15.89
CA GLU A 185 -9.21 10.76 16.59
C GLU A 185 -7.69 10.66 16.61
N SER A 186 -7.14 9.47 16.91
CA SER A 186 -5.69 9.23 16.90
C SER A 186 -5.08 9.54 15.51
N MET A 187 -5.72 9.07 14.43
CA MET A 187 -5.26 9.34 13.08
C MET A 187 -5.34 10.82 12.72
N ARG A 188 -6.44 11.50 13.09
CA ARG A 188 -6.61 12.95 12.82
C ARG A 188 -5.53 13.78 13.50
N GLN A 189 -5.21 13.46 14.75
CA GLN A 189 -4.15 14.16 15.50
C GLN A 189 -2.76 13.93 14.91
N ALA A 190 -2.51 12.76 14.31
CA ALA A 190 -1.23 12.45 13.71
C ALA A 190 -1.01 13.06 12.31
N ILE A 191 -2.09 13.51 11.66
CA ILE A 191 -2.06 14.14 10.33
C ILE A 191 -2.00 15.67 10.47
N ALA A 192 -2.51 16.24 11.54
CA ALA A 192 -2.52 17.69 11.83
C ALA A 192 -1.12 18.23 12.15
#